data_1f9ba35d76ca6b2192bbaf67082afd16
#
_entry.id   1f9ba35d76ca6b2192bbaf67082afd16
#
_cell.length_a   1.000
_cell.length_b   1.000
_cell.length_c   1.000
_cell.angle_alpha   90.00
_cell.angle_beta   90.00
_cell.angle_gamma   90.00
#
_symmetry.space_group_name_H-M   'P 1'
#
loop_
_entity.id
_entity.type
_entity.pdbx_description
1 polymer ?
#
loop_
_entity_poly.entity_id
_entity_poly.type
_entity_poly.pdbx_seq_one_letter_code
_entity_poly.pdbx_strand_id
1 'polypeptide(L)' 'MRRAAISIPSNIAEGNGRASKTEYRRFLDISRGSLYELETQLYIGVMLNFFNKNDVKEIFDLITEVNKMINSLITKLGK' A
#
# COMPACT_ATOMS: atom_id res chain seq x y z
N MET A 1 -9.53 0.30 7.73
CA MET A 1 -8.72 -0.68 6.94
C MET A 1 -9.24 -0.86 5.53
N ARG A 2 -10.53 -1.09 5.37
CA ARG A 2 -11.13 -1.28 4.05
C ARG A 2 -10.83 -0.13 3.09
N ARG A 3 -10.89 1.10 3.59
CA ARG A 3 -10.61 2.30 2.80
C ARG A 3 -9.18 2.32 2.29
N ALA A 4 -8.21 1.98 3.14
CA ALA A 4 -6.81 1.95 2.74
C ALA A 4 -6.56 0.85 1.71
N ALA A 5 -7.16 -0.33 1.89
CA ALA A 5 -7.00 -1.45 0.97
C ALA A 5 -7.55 -1.14 -0.43
N ILE A 6 -8.61 -0.33 -0.52
CA ILE A 6 -9.19 0.06 -1.81
C ILE A 6 -8.38 1.17 -2.46
N SER A 7 -7.82 2.10 -1.67
CA SER A 7 -7.10 3.25 -2.22
C SER A 7 -5.82 2.88 -2.95
N ILE A 8 -5.15 1.80 -2.55
CA ILE A 8 -3.88 1.40 -3.16
C ILE A 8 -4.03 1.05 -4.64
N PRO A 9 -4.90 0.09 -5.03
CA PRO A 9 -5.05 -0.24 -6.46
C PRO A 9 -5.62 0.92 -7.27
N SER A 10 -6.54 1.69 -6.70
CA SER A 10 -7.15 2.82 -7.40
C SER A 10 -6.12 3.89 -7.73
N ASN A 11 -5.24 4.22 -6.79
CA ASN A 11 -4.20 5.22 -7.01
C ASN A 11 -3.17 4.75 -8.04
N ILE A 12 -2.83 3.48 -8.04
CA ILE A 12 -1.91 2.93 -9.04
C ILE A 12 -2.53 3.00 -10.43
N ALA A 13 -3.81 2.62 -10.55
CA ALA A 13 -4.51 2.65 -11.83
C ALA A 13 -4.63 4.08 -12.37
N GLU A 14 -4.98 5.05 -11.53
CA GLU A 14 -5.05 6.45 -11.93
C GLU A 14 -3.71 6.98 -12.37
N GLY A 15 -2.64 6.68 -11.62
CA GLY A 15 -1.30 7.09 -11.98
C GLY A 15 -0.89 6.56 -13.34
N ASN A 16 -1.27 5.34 -13.64
CA ASN A 16 -0.95 4.70 -14.92
C ASN A 16 -1.65 5.38 -16.10
N GLY A 17 -2.83 5.96 -15.87
CA GLY A 17 -3.56 6.72 -16.90
C GLY A 17 -3.10 8.14 -17.06
N ARG A 18 -2.16 8.62 -16.26
CA ARG A 18 -1.65 9.99 -16.32
C ARG A 18 -0.40 10.07 -17.19
N ALA A 19 -0.26 11.17 -17.92
CA ALA A 19 0.89 11.38 -18.77
C ALA A 19 2.13 11.82 -17.97
N SER A 20 1.94 12.47 -16.83
CA SER A 20 3.03 13.04 -16.04
C SER A 20 3.70 12.01 -15.13
N LYS A 21 5.00 11.91 -15.27
CA LYS A 21 5.85 11.09 -14.41
C LYS A 21 5.79 11.54 -12.95
N THR A 22 5.74 12.84 -12.72
CA THR A 22 5.65 13.43 -11.39
C THR A 22 4.33 13.08 -10.73
N GLU A 23 3.23 13.14 -11.47
CA GLU A 23 1.92 12.76 -10.96
C GLU A 23 1.86 11.27 -10.63
N TYR A 24 2.43 10.44 -11.48
CA TYR A 24 2.48 9.01 -11.22
C TYR A 24 3.23 8.71 -9.93
N ARG A 25 4.39 9.34 -9.74
CA ARG A 25 5.16 9.19 -8.51
C ARG A 25 4.36 9.63 -7.30
N ARG A 26 3.61 10.73 -7.42
CA ARG A 26 2.75 11.20 -6.34
C ARG A 26 1.70 10.16 -5.95
N PHE A 27 1.07 9.53 -6.93
CA PHE A 27 0.10 8.47 -6.67
C PHE A 27 0.75 7.26 -5.99
N LEU A 28 1.96 6.92 -6.39
CA LEU A 28 2.69 5.84 -5.75
C LEU A 28 3.06 6.17 -4.30
N ASP A 29 3.45 7.40 -4.02
CA ASP A 29 3.74 7.85 -2.66
C ASP A 29 2.49 7.80 -1.78
N ILE A 30 1.34 8.22 -2.31
CA ILE A 30 0.06 8.14 -1.60
C ILE A 30 -0.30 6.68 -1.32
N SER A 31 -0.13 5.82 -2.30
CA SER A 31 -0.39 4.39 -2.15
C SER A 31 0.48 3.77 -1.08
N ARG A 32 1.75 4.13 -1.04
CA ARG A 32 2.69 3.65 -0.02
C ARG A 32 2.26 4.10 1.38
N GLY A 33 1.80 5.35 1.52
CA GLY A 33 1.28 5.85 2.77
C GLY A 33 0.03 5.09 3.23
N SER A 34 -0.87 4.78 2.30
CA SER A 34 -2.06 3.98 2.58
C SER A 34 -1.69 2.57 3.05
N LEU A 35 -0.65 2.01 2.48
CA LEU A 35 -0.16 0.69 2.84
C LEU A 35 0.39 0.67 4.27
N TYR A 36 1.17 1.68 4.64
CA TYR A 36 1.69 1.81 6.01
C TYR A 36 0.56 2.01 7.02
N GLU A 37 -0.45 2.79 6.66
CA GLU A 37 -1.63 2.99 7.50
C GLU A 37 -2.36 1.66 7.74
N LEU A 38 -2.57 0.88 6.70
CA LEU A 38 -3.20 -0.44 6.81
C LEU A 38 -2.38 -1.36 7.71
N GLU A 39 -1.07 -1.41 7.51
CA GLU A 39 -0.18 -2.23 8.32
C GLU A 39 -0.26 -1.85 9.80
N THR A 40 -0.25 -0.55 10.10
CA THR A 40 -0.36 -0.05 11.45
C THR A 40 -1.70 -0.46 12.10
N GLN A 41 -2.79 -0.32 11.36
CA GLN A 41 -4.11 -0.71 11.84
C GLN A 41 -4.19 -2.21 12.15
N LEU A 42 -3.55 -3.03 11.33
CA LEU A 42 -3.50 -4.47 11.56
C LEU A 42 -2.71 -4.81 12.82
N TYR A 43 -1.57 -4.17 13.04
CA TYR A 43 -0.78 -4.36 14.25
C TYR A 43 -1.58 -3.97 15.50
N ILE A 44 -2.24 -2.83 15.45
CA ILE A 44 -3.07 -2.39 16.58
C ILE A 44 -4.20 -3.38 16.83
N GLY A 45 -4.85 -3.85 15.78
CA GLY A 45 -5.92 -4.85 15.89
C GLY A 45 -5.45 -6.14 16.55
N VAL A 46 -4.26 -6.60 16.20
CA VAL A 46 -3.68 -7.80 16.84
C VAL A 46 -3.37 -7.52 18.31
N MET A 47 -2.77 -6.37 18.62
CA MET A 47 -2.44 -5.98 20.00
C MET A 47 -3.68 -5.89 20.88
N LEU A 48 -4.79 -5.43 20.33
CA LEU A 48 -6.06 -5.29 21.06
C LEU A 48 -6.91 -6.57 21.01
N ASN A 49 -6.38 -7.65 20.44
CA ASN A 49 -7.06 -8.94 20.31
C ASN A 49 -8.34 -8.90 19.46
N PHE A 50 -8.45 -7.91 18.54
CA PHE A 50 -9.51 -7.91 17.55
C PHE A 50 -9.26 -8.89 16.42
N PHE A 51 -7.99 -9.18 16.14
CA PHE A 51 -7.57 -10.12 15.10
C PHE A 51 -6.61 -11.13 15.67
N ASN A 52 -6.72 -12.37 15.19
CA ASN A 52 -5.73 -13.40 15.47
C ASN A 52 -4.52 -13.17 14.58
N LYS A 53 -3.31 -13.28 15.14
CA LYS A 53 -2.07 -13.08 14.42
C LYS A 53 -1.97 -13.99 13.18
N ASN A 54 -2.42 -15.23 13.30
CA ASN A 54 -2.38 -16.17 12.17
C ASN A 54 -3.35 -15.77 11.05
N ASP A 55 -4.49 -15.18 11.41
CA ASP A 55 -5.51 -14.80 10.45
C ASP A 55 -5.07 -13.62 9.60
N VAL A 56 -4.18 -12.77 10.11
CA VAL A 56 -3.71 -11.59 9.38
C VAL A 56 -2.36 -11.80 8.68
N LYS A 57 -1.75 -12.96 8.87
CA LYS A 57 -0.45 -13.25 8.29
C LYS A 57 -0.44 -13.10 6.77
N GLU A 58 -1.43 -13.64 6.09
CA GLU A 58 -1.53 -13.53 4.64
C GLU A 58 -1.65 -12.09 4.18
N ILE A 59 -2.36 -11.28 4.97
CA ILE A 59 -2.52 -9.86 4.66
C ILE A 59 -1.18 -9.14 4.80
N PHE A 60 -0.41 -9.44 5.85
CA PHE A 60 0.93 -8.88 6.01
C PHE A 60 1.85 -9.28 4.87
N ASP A 61 1.78 -10.52 4.42
CA ASP A 61 2.58 -11.00 3.30
C ASP A 61 2.23 -10.25 2.01
N LEU A 62 0.95 -10.00 1.76
CA LEU A 62 0.49 -9.22 0.62
C LEU A 62 0.95 -7.76 0.71
N ILE A 63 0.89 -7.17 1.89
CA ILE A 63 1.38 -5.82 2.12
C ILE A 63 2.86 -5.73 1.77
N THR A 64 3.65 -6.70 2.19
CA THR A 64 5.08 -6.75 1.89
C THR A 64 5.32 -6.82 0.38
N GLU A 65 4.59 -7.66 -0.34
CA GLU A 65 4.72 -7.79 -1.79
C GLU A 65 4.35 -6.50 -2.52
N VAL A 66 3.22 -5.91 -2.14
CA VAL A 66 2.77 -4.66 -2.76
C VAL A 66 3.76 -3.53 -2.47
N ASN A 67 4.29 -3.48 -1.27
CA ASN A 67 5.28 -2.48 -0.89
C ASN A 67 6.55 -2.59 -1.72
N LYS A 68 7.03 -3.80 -1.96
CA LYS A 68 8.18 -4.05 -2.84
C LYS A 68 7.90 -3.57 -4.25
N MET A 69 6.71 -3.85 -4.77
CA MET A 69 6.32 -3.42 -6.10
C MET A 69 6.27 -1.89 -6.21
N ILE A 70 5.67 -1.22 -5.23
CA ILE A 70 5.60 0.24 -5.21
C ILE A 70 6.99 0.85 -5.16
N ASN A 71 7.86 0.35 -4.29
CA ASN A 71 9.21 0.86 -4.16
C ASN A 71 10.02 0.65 -5.45
N SER A 72 9.83 -0.48 -6.12
CA SER A 72 10.47 -0.75 -7.40
C SER A 72 10.01 0.24 -8.47
N LEU A 73 8.72 0.55 -8.53
CA LEU A 73 8.18 1.51 -9.48
C LEU A 73 8.69 2.92 -9.19
N ILE A 74 8.74 3.31 -7.93
CA ILE A 74 9.28 4.63 -7.54
C ILE A 74 10.74 4.75 -7.95
N THR A 75 11.53 3.70 -7.73
CA THR A 75 12.94 3.69 -8.11
C THR A 75 13.10 3.87 -9.61
N LYS A 76 12.29 3.20 -10.41
CA LYS A 76 12.33 3.37 -11.87
C LYS A 76 11.99 4.78 -12.30
N LEU A 77 11.00 5.38 -11.65
CA LEU A 77 10.58 6.75 -12.00
C LEU A 77 11.59 7.80 -11.54
N GLY A 78 12.29 7.53 -10.46
CA GLY A 78 13.27 8.45 -9.89
C GLY A 78 14.52 8.63 -10.75
N LYS A 79 14.67 7.78 -11.74
CA LYS A 79 15.77 7.88 -12.70
C LYS A 79 15.28 8.53 -13.98
#